data_20ccbe82f2195975eb53eaa763fc83db
#
_entry.id   20ccbe82f2195975eb53eaa763fc83db
#
_cell.length_a   1.000
_cell.length_b   1.000
_cell.length_c   1.000
_cell.angle_alpha   90.00
_cell.angle_beta   90.00
_cell.angle_gamma   90.00
#
_symmetry.space_group_name_H-M   'P 1'
#
loop_
_entity.id
_entity.type
_entity.pdbx_description
1 polymer ?
#
loop_
_entity_poly.entity_id
_entity_poly.type
_entity_poly.pdbx_seq_one_letter_code
_entity_poly.pdbx_strand_id
1 'polypeptide(L)'
;MNKPTVQDIFLRFYPAYLEKYSPSPEQAKVSRNIINCKTGAYGANVSINQKQLYDTLYHAASATISELAADPKHLGASVGYICILHTWGSEMNFHPHIHTILLGGGLTPKNEWKDNGTEFFLPIQVISKVFRGKYMEELKNLWETDRLEFHGTAEKYRNHYAFKELLDTCYSAEWIPYCKKTFHGAQSVIDYLGKYTHRIAISNHRIIRMDDETVTFSVKDYRNKGQWKELTLSGIEFIRRFLMHVPPKRFVRIRHYGLLCSRSKSKKLTLCRNLLGCRKYISKLHDKGMPEILKHLYGINVCVCKICGGKLGKPQLRMPQRC
;
A
#
# COMPACT_ATOMS: atom_id res chain seq x y z
N MET A 1 -8.30 3.23 -32.87
CA MET A 1 -7.11 2.54 -32.32
C MET A 1 -7.36 2.23 -30.85
N ASN A 2 -7.06 1.02 -30.38
CA ASN A 2 -7.18 0.70 -28.94
C ASN A 2 -6.16 1.52 -28.15
N LYS A 3 -6.57 2.01 -26.98
CA LYS A 3 -5.65 2.72 -26.07
C LYS A 3 -4.52 1.78 -25.64
N PRO A 4 -3.25 2.25 -25.62
CA PRO A 4 -2.14 1.44 -25.16
C PRO A 4 -2.29 1.08 -23.68
N THR A 5 -1.80 -0.08 -23.32
CA THR A 5 -1.82 -0.62 -21.96
C THR A 5 -0.41 -0.64 -21.36
N VAL A 6 -0.32 -0.87 -20.04
CA VAL A 6 0.97 -1.11 -19.38
C VAL A 6 1.70 -2.30 -20.01
N GLN A 7 0.96 -3.34 -20.44
CA GLN A 7 1.56 -4.50 -21.13
C GLN A 7 2.22 -4.10 -22.45
N ASP A 8 1.57 -3.29 -23.27
CA ASP A 8 2.12 -2.83 -24.56
C ASP A 8 3.40 -2.02 -24.35
N ILE A 9 3.44 -1.18 -23.32
CA ILE A 9 4.63 -0.41 -22.94
C ILE A 9 5.79 -1.34 -22.56
N PHE A 10 5.53 -2.38 -21.75
CA PHE A 10 6.56 -3.33 -21.37
C PHE A 10 7.04 -4.18 -22.55
N LEU A 11 6.13 -4.63 -23.42
CA LEU A 11 6.51 -5.37 -24.62
C LEU A 11 7.46 -4.57 -25.52
N ARG A 12 7.22 -3.26 -25.64
CA ARG A 12 8.01 -2.41 -26.52
C ARG A 12 9.34 -1.98 -25.92
N PHE A 13 9.36 -1.50 -24.70
CA PHE A 13 10.52 -0.80 -24.12
C PHE A 13 11.34 -1.61 -23.12
N TYR A 14 10.85 -2.77 -22.65
CA TYR A 14 11.57 -3.54 -21.66
C TYR A 14 12.90 -4.11 -22.16
N PRO A 15 13.06 -4.55 -23.42
CA PRO A 15 14.37 -4.92 -23.96
C PRO A 15 15.41 -3.80 -23.84
N ALA A 16 15.10 -2.59 -24.30
CA ALA A 16 15.98 -1.42 -24.19
C ALA A 16 16.21 -0.98 -22.73
N TYR A 17 15.26 -1.21 -21.85
CA TYR A 17 15.45 -1.00 -20.40
C TYR A 17 16.51 -1.95 -19.83
N LEU A 18 16.55 -3.23 -20.25
CA LEU A 18 17.53 -4.22 -19.78
C LEU A 18 18.97 -3.92 -20.24
N GLU A 19 19.13 -3.22 -21.36
CA GLU A 19 20.47 -2.77 -21.82
C GLU A 19 21.06 -1.71 -20.89
N LYS A 20 20.21 -0.93 -20.22
CA LYS A 20 20.60 0.21 -19.39
C LYS A 20 20.52 -0.06 -17.89
N TYR A 21 19.65 -0.96 -17.47
CA TYR A 21 19.37 -1.23 -16.05
C TYR A 21 19.29 -2.72 -15.76
N SER A 22 19.76 -3.11 -14.58
CA SER A 22 19.61 -4.45 -14.03
C SER A 22 18.44 -4.47 -13.03
N PRO A 23 17.26 -4.99 -13.40
CA PRO A 23 16.13 -5.05 -12.49
C PRO A 23 16.38 -6.05 -11.35
N SER A 24 15.87 -5.75 -10.16
CA SER A 24 15.83 -6.75 -9.10
C SER A 24 15.01 -7.96 -9.54
N PRO A 25 15.23 -9.12 -8.92
CA PRO A 25 14.47 -10.31 -9.28
C PRO A 25 12.93 -10.16 -9.14
N GLU A 26 12.45 -9.37 -8.20
CA GLU A 26 11.02 -9.04 -8.08
C GLU A 26 10.54 -8.16 -9.24
N GLN A 27 11.33 -7.15 -9.59
CA GLN A 27 11.06 -6.30 -10.73
C GLN A 27 11.07 -7.12 -12.03
N ALA A 28 12.06 -7.98 -12.21
CA ALA A 28 12.13 -8.90 -13.36
C ALA A 28 10.95 -9.87 -13.40
N LYS A 29 10.49 -10.38 -12.23
CA LYS A 29 9.28 -11.20 -12.14
C LYS A 29 8.03 -10.43 -12.52
N VAL A 30 7.85 -9.23 -11.99
CA VAL A 30 6.69 -8.38 -12.31
C VAL A 30 6.71 -8.02 -13.79
N SER A 31 7.87 -7.68 -14.36
CA SER A 31 8.02 -7.39 -15.78
C SER A 31 7.61 -8.58 -16.65
N ARG A 32 8.10 -9.79 -16.34
CA ARG A 32 7.68 -11.02 -17.02
C ARG A 32 6.19 -11.28 -16.88
N ASN A 33 5.62 -11.06 -15.70
CA ASN A 33 4.18 -11.24 -15.48
C ASN A 33 3.35 -10.24 -16.29
N ILE A 34 3.80 -8.99 -16.44
CA ILE A 34 3.15 -7.98 -17.26
C ILE A 34 3.25 -8.37 -18.74
N ILE A 35 4.45 -8.69 -19.22
CA ILE A 35 4.74 -9.09 -20.60
C ILE A 35 3.94 -10.37 -20.94
N ASN A 36 3.99 -11.37 -20.06
CA ASN A 36 3.33 -12.65 -20.22
C ASN A 36 1.90 -12.71 -19.63
N CYS A 37 1.28 -11.57 -19.38
CA CYS A 37 -0.07 -11.50 -18.86
C CYS A 37 -1.01 -12.26 -19.82
N LYS A 38 -1.54 -13.39 -19.36
CA LYS A 38 -2.33 -14.39 -20.09
C LYS A 38 -1.54 -15.55 -20.74
N THR A 39 -0.21 -15.72 -20.49
CA THR A 39 0.62 -16.77 -21.14
C THR A 39 1.25 -17.82 -20.21
N GLY A 40 1.14 -17.76 -18.91
CA GLY A 40 1.37 -18.92 -17.99
C GLY A 40 2.80 -19.25 -17.51
N ALA A 41 3.82 -18.37 -17.57
CA ALA A 41 5.21 -18.67 -17.15
C ALA A 41 5.70 -17.85 -15.92
N TYR A 42 6.29 -18.47 -14.87
CA TYR A 42 6.67 -17.84 -13.60
C TYR A 42 8.05 -18.20 -13.03
N GLY A 43 8.73 -17.26 -12.36
CA GLY A 43 9.94 -17.43 -11.54
C GLY A 43 10.38 -16.15 -10.81
N ALA A 44 11.06 -16.22 -9.62
CA ALA A 44 11.27 -15.08 -8.69
C ALA A 44 12.72 -14.84 -8.23
N ASN A 45 13.06 -13.62 -7.72
CA ASN A 45 13.99 -13.33 -6.60
C ASN A 45 14.17 -11.83 -6.20
N VAL A 46 14.91 -11.49 -5.12
CA VAL A 46 14.77 -10.52 -4.02
C VAL A 46 15.85 -9.43 -3.95
N SER A 47 15.53 -8.25 -3.32
CA SER A 47 16.48 -7.28 -2.76
C SER A 47 16.03 -6.79 -1.36
N ILE A 48 16.98 -6.46 -0.45
CA ILE A 48 16.79 -6.59 1.01
C ILE A 48 16.46 -5.29 1.76
N ASN A 49 16.91 -4.10 1.33
CA ASN A 49 16.90 -2.87 2.15
C ASN A 49 15.62 -2.05 2.19
N GLN A 50 14.88 -1.96 1.10
CA GLN A 50 13.59 -1.24 1.07
C GLN A 50 12.63 -1.74 2.15
N LYS A 51 12.69 -3.02 2.49
CA LYS A 51 11.82 -3.61 3.50
C LYS A 51 12.02 -2.97 4.88
N GLN A 52 13.26 -2.75 5.31
CA GLN A 52 13.56 -2.15 6.61
C GLN A 52 13.03 -0.71 6.70
N LEU A 53 13.30 0.12 5.69
CA LEU A 53 12.82 1.50 5.66
C LEU A 53 11.28 1.57 5.65
N TYR A 54 10.63 0.65 4.95
CA TYR A 54 9.16 0.56 4.98
C TYR A 54 8.65 0.07 6.33
N ASP A 55 9.35 -0.88 6.98
CA ASP A 55 8.99 -1.34 8.32
C ASP A 55 9.11 -0.21 9.34
N THR A 56 10.20 0.59 9.28
CA THR A 56 10.38 1.83 10.07
C THR A 56 9.22 2.81 9.87
N LEU A 57 8.80 3.02 8.61
CA LEU A 57 7.67 3.89 8.30
C LEU A 57 6.36 3.42 8.96
N TYR A 58 6.11 2.11 8.97
CA TYR A 58 4.95 1.53 9.66
C TYR A 58 5.06 1.63 11.19
N HIS A 59 6.24 1.37 11.75
CA HIS A 59 6.48 1.44 13.19
C HIS A 59 6.28 2.87 13.69
N ALA A 60 6.90 3.85 13.07
CA ALA A 60 6.75 5.25 13.42
C ALA A 60 5.28 5.71 13.32
N ALA A 61 4.58 5.36 12.24
CA ALA A 61 3.17 5.71 12.06
C ALA A 61 2.28 5.05 13.12
N SER A 62 2.47 3.74 13.37
CA SER A 62 1.65 3.01 14.34
C SER A 62 1.92 3.45 15.78
N ALA A 63 3.17 3.69 16.14
CA ALA A 63 3.54 4.20 17.47
C ALA A 63 2.97 5.60 17.71
N THR A 64 3.05 6.49 16.72
CA THR A 64 2.48 7.84 16.79
C THR A 64 0.98 7.81 17.04
N ILE A 65 0.24 7.04 16.24
CA ILE A 65 -1.23 6.96 16.37
C ILE A 65 -1.62 6.34 17.70
N SER A 66 -0.95 5.26 18.10
CA SER A 66 -1.28 4.56 19.35
C SER A 66 -1.02 5.41 20.59
N GLU A 67 0.12 6.12 20.61
CA GLU A 67 0.50 7.00 21.73
C GLU A 67 -0.47 8.20 21.83
N LEU A 68 -0.68 8.91 20.74
CA LEU A 68 -1.56 10.08 20.76
C LEU A 68 -3.03 9.71 21.02
N ALA A 69 -3.51 8.58 20.54
CA ALA A 69 -4.88 8.15 20.81
C ALA A 69 -5.07 7.72 22.27
N ALA A 70 -4.03 7.14 22.90
CA ALA A 70 -4.07 6.74 24.30
C ALA A 70 -3.96 7.91 25.28
N ASP A 71 -3.42 9.05 24.84
CA ASP A 71 -3.28 10.25 25.68
C ASP A 71 -4.68 10.78 26.07
N PRO A 72 -4.97 10.95 27.39
CA PRO A 72 -6.23 11.53 27.86
C PRO A 72 -6.56 12.93 27.31
N LYS A 73 -5.52 13.71 26.92
CA LYS A 73 -5.69 15.03 26.27
C LYS A 73 -6.33 14.93 24.88
N HIS A 74 -6.33 13.73 24.28
CA HIS A 74 -6.96 13.45 23.00
C HIS A 74 -8.14 12.51 23.21
N LEU A 75 -8.00 11.23 22.78
CA LEU A 75 -9.10 10.28 22.98
C LEU A 75 -9.03 9.55 24.33
N GLY A 76 -7.83 9.28 24.85
CA GLY A 76 -7.65 8.48 26.07
C GLY A 76 -8.10 7.03 25.92
N ALA A 77 -7.99 6.47 24.70
CA ALA A 77 -8.47 5.14 24.38
C ALA A 77 -7.59 4.43 23.33
N SER A 78 -7.58 3.12 23.36
CA SER A 78 -6.95 2.29 22.33
C SER A 78 -7.85 2.22 21.10
N VAL A 79 -7.35 2.67 19.96
CA VAL A 79 -8.07 2.71 18.68
C VAL A 79 -7.72 1.53 17.79
N GLY A 80 -8.54 1.29 16.77
CA GLY A 80 -8.23 0.37 15.69
C GLY A 80 -7.96 1.11 14.38
N TYR A 81 -6.94 0.69 13.64
CA TYR A 81 -6.60 1.31 12.36
C TYR A 81 -5.93 0.34 11.40
N ILE A 82 -5.99 0.71 10.11
CA ILE A 82 -5.36 -0.02 9.01
C ILE A 82 -4.37 0.94 8.34
N CYS A 83 -3.12 0.52 8.22
CA CYS A 83 -2.07 1.23 7.51
C CYS A 83 -1.80 0.56 6.16
N ILE A 84 -1.71 1.36 5.09
CA ILE A 84 -1.47 0.90 3.73
C ILE A 84 -0.28 1.67 3.17
N LEU A 85 0.79 0.96 2.78
CA LEU A 85 1.94 1.59 2.14
C LEU A 85 1.63 1.92 0.69
N HIS A 86 1.86 3.17 0.32
CA HIS A 86 2.03 3.61 -1.06
C HIS A 86 3.46 4.11 -1.28
N THR A 87 3.97 3.91 -2.48
CA THR A 87 5.33 4.33 -2.83
C THR A 87 5.36 5.29 -4.00
N TRP A 88 4.20 5.70 -4.53
CA TRP A 88 4.07 6.53 -5.74
C TRP A 88 3.23 7.77 -5.54
N GLY A 89 3.64 8.85 -6.19
CA GLY A 89 2.82 10.02 -6.45
C GLY A 89 2.09 9.94 -7.80
N SER A 90 1.40 11.00 -8.17
CA SER A 90 0.65 11.08 -9.44
C SER A 90 1.55 10.91 -10.67
N GLU A 91 2.79 11.36 -10.61
CA GLU A 91 3.78 11.29 -11.70
C GLU A 91 4.63 10.02 -11.66
N MET A 92 4.24 9.01 -10.87
CA MET A 92 5.00 7.79 -10.59
C MET A 92 6.41 8.05 -10.01
N ASN A 93 6.63 9.20 -9.37
CA ASN A 93 7.84 9.45 -8.60
C ASN A 93 7.84 8.58 -7.35
N PHE A 94 9.02 8.14 -6.92
CA PHE A 94 9.18 7.40 -5.67
C PHE A 94 8.87 8.31 -4.47
N HIS A 95 7.73 8.05 -3.83
CA HIS A 95 7.19 8.84 -2.74
C HIS A 95 6.53 7.92 -1.69
N PRO A 96 7.33 7.23 -0.87
CA PRO A 96 6.79 6.33 0.16
C PRO A 96 6.00 7.10 1.21
N HIS A 97 4.76 6.66 1.46
CA HIS A 97 3.89 7.22 2.49
C HIS A 97 2.85 6.20 2.96
N ILE A 98 2.33 6.42 4.15
CA ILE A 98 1.31 5.55 4.76
C ILE A 98 -0.05 6.22 4.67
N HIS A 99 -1.00 5.52 4.04
CA HIS A 99 -2.42 5.81 4.18
C HIS A 99 -2.96 5.10 5.41
N THR A 100 -3.62 5.83 6.29
CA THR A 100 -4.21 5.25 7.49
C THR A 100 -5.71 5.47 7.51
N ILE A 101 -6.45 4.38 7.75
CA ILE A 101 -7.89 4.41 8.07
C ILE A 101 -8.03 4.16 9.56
N LEU A 102 -8.50 5.14 10.28
CA LEU A 102 -8.62 5.15 11.72
C LEU A 102 -10.08 5.08 12.14
N LEU A 103 -10.41 4.23 13.12
CA LEU A 103 -11.76 4.18 13.70
C LEU A 103 -12.05 5.46 14.47
N GLY A 104 -13.28 5.94 14.40
CA GLY A 104 -13.76 7.16 15.06
C GLY A 104 -14.03 6.99 16.56
N GLY A 105 -13.42 6.01 17.22
CA GLY A 105 -13.50 5.77 18.64
C GLY A 105 -12.62 4.62 19.08
N GLY A 106 -12.59 4.34 20.38
CA GLY A 106 -11.70 3.35 20.93
C GLY A 106 -12.18 2.76 22.27
N LEU A 107 -11.46 1.77 22.79
CA LEU A 107 -11.67 1.19 24.10
C LEU A 107 -10.76 1.87 25.12
N THR A 108 -11.35 2.40 26.19
CA THR A 108 -10.63 2.91 27.34
C THR A 108 -9.93 1.77 28.10
N PRO A 109 -8.99 2.06 29.01
CA PRO A 109 -8.40 1.03 29.89
C PRO A 109 -9.45 0.25 30.73
N LYS A 110 -10.62 0.86 30.96
CA LYS A 110 -11.75 0.22 31.66
C LYS A 110 -12.65 -0.62 30.73
N ASN A 111 -12.28 -0.80 29.47
CA ASN A 111 -13.07 -1.48 28.45
C ASN A 111 -14.43 -0.79 28.13
N GLU A 112 -14.51 0.50 28.28
CA GLU A 112 -15.65 1.32 27.87
C GLU A 112 -15.39 1.87 26.46
N TRP A 113 -16.45 1.99 25.66
CA TRP A 113 -16.31 2.66 24.35
C TRP A 113 -16.27 4.17 24.52
N LYS A 114 -15.26 4.81 23.95
CA LYS A 114 -15.17 6.27 23.88
C LYS A 114 -15.18 6.70 22.43
N ASP A 115 -16.18 7.49 22.07
CA ASP A 115 -16.33 8.07 20.73
C ASP A 115 -15.53 9.38 20.62
N ASN A 116 -15.01 9.68 19.43
CA ASN A 116 -14.32 10.94 19.17
C ASN A 116 -15.28 12.08 18.76
N GLY A 117 -16.58 11.83 18.73
CA GLY A 117 -17.58 12.77 18.22
C GLY A 117 -17.43 13.04 16.73
N THR A 118 -17.77 14.26 16.32
CA THR A 118 -17.69 14.74 14.92
C THR A 118 -16.35 15.38 14.58
N GLU A 119 -15.52 15.65 15.57
CA GLU A 119 -14.22 16.32 15.42
C GLU A 119 -13.10 15.31 15.20
N PHE A 120 -12.05 15.73 14.48
CA PHE A 120 -10.84 14.94 14.36
C PHE A 120 -10.01 15.10 15.63
N PHE A 121 -9.73 14.00 16.34
CA PHE A 121 -9.19 14.04 17.69
C PHE A 121 -7.65 14.08 17.78
N LEU A 122 -6.93 13.95 16.66
CA LEU A 122 -5.46 13.99 16.64
C LEU A 122 -4.97 15.24 15.91
N PRO A 123 -4.36 16.22 16.60
CA PRO A 123 -3.86 17.45 15.98
C PRO A 123 -2.76 17.16 14.95
N ILE A 124 -2.93 17.67 13.73
CA ILE A 124 -2.00 17.45 12.60
C ILE A 124 -0.56 17.83 12.94
N GLN A 125 -0.37 18.98 13.58
CA GLN A 125 0.96 19.46 13.98
C GLN A 125 1.64 18.53 15.00
N VAL A 126 0.88 17.95 15.91
CA VAL A 126 1.39 17.00 16.91
C VAL A 126 1.77 15.70 16.22
N ILE A 127 0.89 15.15 15.35
CA ILE A 127 1.20 13.97 14.53
C ILE A 127 2.51 14.19 13.77
N SER A 128 2.67 15.34 13.10
CA SER A 128 3.87 15.67 12.33
C SER A 128 5.15 15.55 13.16
N LYS A 129 5.18 16.22 14.30
CA LYS A 129 6.36 16.26 15.19
C LYS A 129 6.68 14.89 15.78
N VAL A 130 5.66 14.18 16.31
CA VAL A 130 5.84 12.88 16.96
C VAL A 130 6.26 11.83 15.92
N PHE A 131 5.59 11.79 14.78
CA PHE A 131 5.94 10.88 13.70
C PHE A 131 7.37 11.09 13.18
N ARG A 132 7.76 12.35 12.93
CA ARG A 132 9.11 12.70 12.52
C ARG A 132 10.14 12.22 13.56
N GLY A 133 9.92 12.55 14.84
CA GLY A 133 10.84 12.14 15.92
C GLY A 133 11.04 10.62 15.94
N LYS A 134 9.94 9.85 15.95
CA LYS A 134 9.99 8.37 15.97
C LYS A 134 10.66 7.78 14.73
N TYR A 135 10.37 8.32 13.55
CA TYR A 135 10.97 7.82 12.31
C TYR A 135 12.47 8.07 12.28
N MET A 136 12.89 9.29 12.66
CA MET A 136 14.30 9.68 12.65
C MET A 136 15.11 8.95 13.71
N GLU A 137 14.54 8.71 14.90
CA GLU A 137 15.16 7.92 15.96
C GLU A 137 15.41 6.47 15.50
N GLU A 138 14.41 5.83 14.89
CA GLU A 138 14.56 4.47 14.39
C GLU A 138 15.53 4.41 13.21
N LEU A 139 15.53 5.38 12.32
CA LEU A 139 16.49 5.48 11.22
C LEU A 139 17.93 5.60 11.73
N LYS A 140 18.15 6.43 12.77
CA LYS A 140 19.44 6.57 13.45
C LYS A 140 19.87 5.26 14.08
N ASN A 141 18.99 4.57 14.80
CA ASN A 141 19.26 3.26 15.39
C ASN A 141 19.64 2.21 14.33
N LEU A 142 18.95 2.18 13.20
CA LEU A 142 19.30 1.28 12.09
C LEU A 142 20.70 1.57 11.55
N TRP A 143 21.11 2.84 11.48
CA TRP A 143 22.44 3.25 11.06
C TRP A 143 23.51 2.84 12.10
N GLU A 144 23.31 3.14 13.38
CA GLU A 144 24.21 2.81 14.48
C GLU A 144 24.41 1.31 14.69
N THR A 145 23.42 0.51 14.31
CA THR A 145 23.46 -0.97 14.39
C THR A 145 23.89 -1.63 13.07
N ASP A 146 24.42 -0.88 12.12
CA ASP A 146 24.86 -1.34 10.79
C ASP A 146 23.81 -2.17 10.02
N ARG A 147 22.54 -1.76 10.17
CA ARG A 147 21.39 -2.42 9.52
C ARG A 147 20.92 -1.70 8.28
N LEU A 148 21.53 -0.57 7.93
CA LEU A 148 21.29 0.14 6.68
C LEU A 148 22.36 -0.24 5.65
N GLU A 149 21.91 -0.64 4.48
CA GLU A 149 22.76 -0.84 3.33
C GLU A 149 22.69 0.38 2.42
N PHE A 150 23.82 0.83 1.94
CA PHE A 150 23.91 2.00 1.06
C PHE A 150 24.54 1.56 -0.26
N HIS A 151 23.91 1.91 -1.38
CA HIS A 151 24.39 1.58 -2.73
C HIS A 151 24.38 2.81 -3.64
N GLY A 152 25.30 2.85 -4.58
CA GLY A 152 25.42 3.91 -5.56
C GLY A 152 25.62 5.29 -4.91
N THR A 153 24.82 6.28 -5.27
CA THR A 153 24.93 7.65 -4.72
C THR A 153 24.68 7.76 -3.22
N ALA A 154 24.08 6.74 -2.61
CA ALA A 154 23.80 6.70 -1.17
C ALA A 154 25.00 6.21 -0.35
N GLU A 155 26.06 5.65 -0.95
CA GLU A 155 27.23 5.13 -0.23
C GLU A 155 27.92 6.19 0.65
N LYS A 156 27.85 7.46 0.27
CA LYS A 156 28.35 8.58 1.07
C LYS A 156 27.78 8.62 2.49
N TYR A 157 26.58 8.11 2.71
CA TYR A 157 25.91 8.09 4.02
C TYR A 157 26.39 6.98 4.95
N ARG A 158 27.36 6.14 4.54
CA ARG A 158 28.16 5.34 5.47
C ARG A 158 29.05 6.20 6.37
N ASN A 159 29.41 7.38 5.88
CA ASN A 159 30.15 8.35 6.67
C ASN A 159 29.25 9.03 7.70
N HIS A 160 29.71 9.09 8.95
CA HIS A 160 28.96 9.67 10.08
C HIS A 160 28.53 11.13 9.82
N TYR A 161 29.43 11.96 9.30
CA TYR A 161 29.14 13.36 9.06
C TYR A 161 28.09 13.54 7.97
N ALA A 162 28.20 12.83 6.87
CA ALA A 162 27.23 12.87 5.78
C ALA A 162 25.86 12.33 6.21
N PHE A 163 25.82 11.29 7.05
CA PHE A 163 24.58 10.78 7.60
C PHE A 163 23.93 11.75 8.59
N LYS A 164 24.74 12.39 9.45
CA LYS A 164 24.26 13.42 10.36
C LYS A 164 23.66 14.61 9.59
N GLU A 165 24.34 15.09 8.56
CA GLU A 165 23.84 16.17 7.70
C GLU A 165 22.48 15.79 7.04
N LEU A 166 22.32 14.52 6.60
CA LEU A 166 21.06 14.01 6.12
C LEU A 166 19.96 14.08 7.19
N LEU A 167 20.27 13.64 8.43
CA LEU A 167 19.33 13.70 9.54
C LEU A 167 18.93 15.15 9.84
N ASP A 168 19.88 16.07 9.93
CA ASP A 168 19.64 17.48 10.20
C ASP A 168 18.76 18.11 9.10
N THR A 169 19.02 17.78 7.84
CA THR A 169 18.18 18.18 6.70
C THR A 169 16.75 17.66 6.84
N CYS A 170 16.58 16.39 7.22
CA CYS A 170 15.25 15.81 7.44
C CYS A 170 14.51 16.43 8.64
N TYR A 171 15.23 16.80 9.71
CA TYR A 171 14.65 17.49 10.86
C TYR A 171 14.26 18.94 10.56
N SER A 172 14.99 19.64 9.70
CA SER A 172 14.66 21.01 9.29
C SER A 172 13.45 21.07 8.34
N ALA A 173 13.18 20.00 7.62
CA ALA A 173 12.05 19.90 6.71
C ALA A 173 10.71 19.81 7.47
N GLU A 174 9.67 20.43 6.94
CA GLU A 174 8.31 20.26 7.44
C GLU A 174 7.71 18.92 6.96
N TRP A 175 7.26 18.11 7.90
CA TRP A 175 6.58 16.85 7.62
C TRP A 175 5.07 17.06 7.70
N ILE A 176 4.38 16.97 6.57
CA ILE A 176 2.98 17.35 6.45
C ILE A 176 2.09 16.11 6.39
N PRO A 177 1.52 15.64 7.52
CA PRO A 177 0.48 14.63 7.50
C PRO A 177 -0.82 15.26 6.98
N TYR A 178 -1.50 14.54 6.10
CA TYR A 178 -2.81 14.96 5.61
C TYR A 178 -3.91 14.15 6.30
N CYS A 179 -4.79 14.86 6.98
CA CYS A 179 -5.92 14.27 7.67
C CYS A 179 -7.23 14.77 7.06
N LYS A 180 -8.14 13.84 6.76
CA LYS A 180 -9.45 14.15 6.23
C LYS A 180 -10.52 13.54 7.12
N LYS A 181 -11.57 14.33 7.40
CA LYS A 181 -12.78 13.83 8.07
C LYS A 181 -13.41 12.66 7.28
N THR A 182 -14.00 11.85 8.01
CA THR A 182 -14.65 10.58 7.90
C THR A 182 -15.37 10.22 6.61
N PHE A 183 -15.35 8.94 6.38
CA PHE A 183 -16.19 8.23 5.43
C PHE A 183 -17.65 8.27 5.87
N HIS A 184 -18.54 8.55 4.93
CA HIS A 184 -20.00 8.47 5.14
C HIS A 184 -20.46 7.00 5.02
N GLY A 185 -20.10 6.18 6.03
CA GLY A 185 -20.52 4.78 6.11
C GLY A 185 -19.53 3.75 5.53
N ALA A 186 -19.86 2.47 5.71
CA ALA A 186 -18.99 1.33 5.38
C ALA A 186 -18.65 1.25 3.89
N GLN A 187 -19.57 1.61 2.99
CA GLN A 187 -19.32 1.55 1.54
C GLN A 187 -18.19 2.50 1.12
N SER A 188 -18.15 3.71 1.66
CA SER A 188 -17.06 4.67 1.38
C SER A 188 -15.69 4.16 1.82
N VAL A 189 -15.63 3.41 2.93
CA VAL A 189 -14.41 2.75 3.40
C VAL A 189 -13.97 1.65 2.44
N ILE A 190 -14.92 0.83 1.96
CA ILE A 190 -14.66 -0.25 1.00
C ILE A 190 -14.18 0.33 -0.33
N ASP A 191 -14.82 1.38 -0.82
CA ASP A 191 -14.44 2.07 -2.07
C ASP A 191 -13.04 2.69 -1.95
N TYR A 192 -12.73 3.28 -0.80
CA TYR A 192 -11.40 3.81 -0.51
C TYR A 192 -10.36 2.68 -0.49
N LEU A 193 -10.62 1.62 0.25
CA LEU A 193 -9.73 0.44 0.28
C LEU A 193 -9.54 -0.13 -1.12
N GLY A 194 -10.61 -0.32 -1.89
CA GLY A 194 -10.55 -0.82 -3.27
C GLY A 194 -9.66 0.04 -4.17
N LYS A 195 -9.72 1.36 -4.02
CA LYS A 195 -8.88 2.29 -4.79
C LYS A 195 -7.39 2.17 -4.45
N TYR A 196 -7.05 1.89 -3.20
CA TYR A 196 -5.67 1.99 -2.71
C TYR A 196 -4.97 0.65 -2.47
N THR A 197 -5.72 -0.46 -2.34
CA THR A 197 -5.13 -1.79 -2.07
C THR A 197 -4.66 -2.52 -3.32
N HIS A 198 -5.38 -2.37 -4.44
CA HIS A 198 -5.15 -3.17 -5.66
C HIS A 198 -4.38 -2.43 -6.77
N ARG A 199 -4.15 -1.14 -6.64
CA ARG A 199 -3.43 -0.35 -7.65
C ARG A 199 -1.93 -0.37 -7.40
N ILE A 200 -1.16 -0.47 -8.48
CA ILE A 200 0.29 -0.27 -8.50
C ILE A 200 0.56 0.89 -9.45
N ALA A 201 1.20 1.93 -8.94
CA ALA A 201 1.70 3.11 -9.66
C ALA A 201 0.71 3.79 -10.63
N ILE A 202 0.27 3.11 -11.68
CA ILE A 202 -0.61 3.65 -12.72
C ILE A 202 -1.61 2.58 -13.21
N SER A 203 -2.77 3.04 -13.67
CA SER A 203 -3.79 2.20 -14.32
C SER A 203 -3.90 2.53 -15.81
N ASN A 204 -4.24 1.55 -16.63
CA ASN A 204 -4.30 1.69 -18.10
C ASN A 204 -5.12 2.89 -18.58
N HIS A 205 -6.22 3.26 -17.88
CA HIS A 205 -7.05 4.39 -18.28
C HIS A 205 -6.33 5.75 -18.23
N ARG A 206 -5.23 5.84 -17.47
CA ARG A 206 -4.39 7.05 -17.41
C ARG A 206 -3.40 7.16 -18.57
N ILE A 207 -3.11 6.08 -19.25
CA ILE A 207 -2.25 6.07 -20.44
C ILE A 207 -3.04 6.68 -21.58
N ILE A 208 -2.49 7.72 -22.23
CA ILE A 208 -3.14 8.48 -23.29
C ILE A 208 -2.67 7.99 -24.64
N ARG A 209 -1.34 7.97 -24.87
CA ARG A 209 -0.71 7.52 -26.10
C ARG A 209 0.69 6.97 -25.86
N MET A 210 1.19 6.23 -26.79
CA MET A 210 2.54 5.68 -26.85
C MET A 210 3.00 5.74 -28.31
N ASP A 211 4.21 6.18 -28.53
CA ASP A 211 4.92 6.11 -29.81
C ASP A 211 6.18 5.23 -29.70
N ASP A 212 7.11 5.36 -30.62
CA ASP A 212 8.33 4.55 -30.66
C ASP A 212 9.35 4.86 -29.57
N GLU A 213 9.28 6.03 -28.96
CA GLU A 213 10.24 6.52 -27.97
C GLU A 213 9.58 6.87 -26.64
N THR A 214 8.31 7.29 -26.67
CA THR A 214 7.69 7.94 -25.53
C THR A 214 6.35 7.33 -25.12
N VAL A 215 5.98 7.60 -23.86
CA VAL A 215 4.68 7.28 -23.28
C VAL A 215 4.11 8.53 -22.63
N THR A 216 2.89 8.89 -23.01
CA THR A 216 2.16 10.03 -22.44
C THR A 216 0.99 9.53 -21.60
N PHE A 217 0.88 10.05 -20.39
CA PHE A 217 -0.19 9.69 -19.44
C PHE A 217 -0.67 10.87 -18.61
N SER A 218 -1.89 10.78 -18.10
CA SER A 218 -2.48 11.84 -17.29
C SER A 218 -1.97 11.82 -15.85
N VAL A 219 -1.65 13.00 -15.31
CA VAL A 219 -1.20 13.20 -13.92
C VAL A 219 -1.97 14.34 -13.27
N LYS A 220 -2.11 14.27 -11.93
CA LYS A 220 -2.66 15.39 -11.15
C LYS A 220 -1.54 16.34 -10.74
N ASP A 221 -1.71 17.61 -11.06
CA ASP A 221 -0.83 18.69 -10.60
C ASP A 221 -1.35 19.26 -9.27
N TYR A 222 -0.82 18.75 -8.17
CA TYR A 222 -1.24 19.20 -6.83
C TYR A 222 -0.81 20.64 -6.52
N ARG A 223 0.21 21.17 -7.21
CA ARG A 223 0.62 22.58 -7.08
C ARG A 223 -0.40 23.51 -7.73
N ASN A 224 -1.11 23.02 -8.75
CA ASN A 224 -2.14 23.75 -9.46
C ASN A 224 -3.54 23.17 -9.14
N LYS A 225 -3.94 23.22 -7.86
CA LYS A 225 -5.27 22.82 -7.34
C LYS A 225 -5.73 21.40 -7.78
N GLY A 226 -4.81 20.51 -8.10
CA GLY A 226 -5.11 19.14 -8.51
C GLY A 226 -5.67 19.00 -9.92
N GLN A 227 -5.43 19.97 -10.79
CA GLN A 227 -5.81 19.89 -12.22
C GLN A 227 -5.09 18.73 -12.90
N TRP A 228 -5.74 18.14 -13.89
CA TRP A 228 -5.14 17.11 -14.71
C TRP A 228 -4.29 17.73 -15.81
N LYS A 229 -3.07 17.22 -15.97
CA LYS A 229 -2.16 17.54 -17.08
C LYS A 229 -1.60 16.26 -17.70
N GLU A 230 -1.06 16.37 -18.89
CA GLU A 230 -0.32 15.31 -19.56
C GLU A 230 1.15 15.34 -19.10
N LEU A 231 1.73 14.15 -18.93
CA LEU A 231 3.16 13.95 -18.70
C LEU A 231 3.67 12.96 -19.73
N THR A 232 4.71 13.33 -20.46
CA THR A 232 5.40 12.47 -21.41
C THR A 232 6.76 12.07 -20.85
N LEU A 233 7.06 10.78 -20.87
CA LEU A 233 8.34 10.20 -20.48
C LEU A 233 8.87 9.34 -21.62
N SER A 234 10.20 9.13 -21.67
CA SER A 234 10.72 8.04 -22.50
C SER A 234 10.18 6.70 -22.00
N GLY A 235 10.00 5.72 -22.88
CA GLY A 235 9.48 4.40 -22.51
C GLY A 235 10.34 3.71 -21.45
N ILE A 236 11.67 3.88 -21.53
CA ILE A 236 12.61 3.35 -20.54
C ILE A 236 12.40 4.00 -19.17
N GLU A 237 12.23 5.33 -19.11
CA GLU A 237 11.99 6.04 -17.85
C GLU A 237 10.62 5.70 -17.24
N PHE A 238 9.60 5.49 -18.07
CA PHE A 238 8.30 5.00 -17.62
C PHE A 238 8.44 3.64 -16.91
N ILE A 239 9.15 2.70 -17.53
CA ILE A 239 9.41 1.36 -16.95
C ILE A 239 10.22 1.49 -15.65
N ARG A 240 11.27 2.30 -15.63
CA ARG A 240 12.10 2.55 -14.45
C ARG A 240 11.24 3.05 -13.28
N ARG A 241 10.40 4.06 -13.51
CA ARG A 241 9.48 4.58 -12.48
C ARG A 241 8.49 3.52 -12.02
N PHE A 242 7.87 2.80 -12.95
CA PHE A 242 6.92 1.74 -12.62
C PHE A 242 7.54 0.68 -11.72
N LEU A 243 8.73 0.20 -12.05
CA LEU A 243 9.41 -0.87 -11.32
C LEU A 243 9.93 -0.46 -9.95
N MET A 244 10.17 0.82 -9.69
CA MET A 244 10.53 1.30 -8.34
C MET A 244 9.42 1.03 -7.30
N HIS A 245 8.19 0.81 -7.74
CA HIS A 245 7.04 0.58 -6.85
C HIS A 245 6.76 -0.90 -6.58
N VAL A 246 7.54 -1.79 -7.14
CA VAL A 246 7.46 -3.22 -6.86
C VAL A 246 7.98 -3.49 -5.44
N PRO A 247 7.12 -3.96 -4.53
CA PRO A 247 7.54 -4.19 -3.15
C PRO A 247 8.46 -5.41 -3.03
N PRO A 248 9.30 -5.47 -1.99
CA PRO A 248 10.12 -6.64 -1.69
C PRO A 248 9.28 -7.92 -1.50
N LYS A 249 9.90 -9.07 -1.71
CA LYS A 249 9.24 -10.38 -1.56
C LYS A 249 8.65 -10.54 -0.16
N ARG A 250 7.42 -11.06 -0.10
CA ARG A 250 6.67 -11.29 1.16
C ARG A 250 6.43 -10.01 1.97
N PHE A 251 6.55 -8.84 1.38
CA PHE A 251 6.24 -7.60 2.06
C PHE A 251 4.73 -7.40 2.19
N VAL A 252 4.27 -7.22 3.42
CA VAL A 252 2.84 -6.99 3.72
C VAL A 252 2.56 -5.49 3.63
N ARG A 253 1.86 -5.08 2.57
CA ARG A 253 1.50 -3.67 2.29
C ARG A 253 0.33 -3.14 3.11
N ILE A 254 -0.50 -4.01 3.66
CA ILE A 254 -1.67 -3.65 4.46
C ILE A 254 -1.49 -4.25 5.84
N ARG A 255 -1.43 -3.40 6.86
CA ARG A 255 -1.22 -3.83 8.25
C ARG A 255 -2.33 -3.33 9.15
N HIS A 256 -2.76 -4.17 10.06
CA HIS A 256 -3.84 -3.91 11.00
C HIS A 256 -3.28 -3.74 12.40
N TYR A 257 -3.71 -2.69 13.09
CA TYR A 257 -3.18 -2.31 14.39
C TYR A 257 -4.28 -2.06 15.43
N GLY A 258 -3.89 -2.01 16.69
CA GLY A 258 -4.78 -1.73 17.82
C GLY A 258 -5.94 -2.72 17.93
N LEU A 259 -7.17 -2.23 17.91
CA LEU A 259 -8.39 -3.08 17.98
C LEU A 259 -8.53 -4.01 16.76
N LEU A 260 -7.90 -3.67 15.63
CA LEU A 260 -7.96 -4.46 14.40
C LEU A 260 -6.78 -5.43 14.25
N CYS A 261 -5.85 -5.49 15.21
CA CYS A 261 -4.74 -6.42 15.19
C CYS A 261 -5.24 -7.87 15.18
N SER A 262 -4.75 -8.70 14.25
CA SER A 262 -5.22 -10.08 14.03
C SER A 262 -5.22 -10.95 15.29
N ARG A 263 -4.23 -10.75 16.21
CA ARG A 263 -4.11 -11.49 17.48
C ARG A 263 -5.31 -11.29 18.42
N SER A 264 -5.89 -10.10 18.47
CA SER A 264 -6.95 -9.74 19.45
C SER A 264 -8.25 -9.27 18.81
N LYS A 265 -8.29 -9.14 17.49
CA LYS A 265 -9.40 -8.57 16.71
C LYS A 265 -10.75 -9.19 17.05
N SER A 266 -10.85 -10.53 17.10
CA SER A 266 -12.12 -11.21 17.33
C SER A 266 -12.73 -10.82 18.70
N LYS A 267 -11.94 -10.90 19.77
CA LYS A 267 -12.39 -10.56 21.14
C LYS A 267 -12.74 -9.07 21.24
N LYS A 268 -11.84 -8.18 20.78
CA LYS A 268 -12.01 -6.73 20.90
C LYS A 268 -13.20 -6.21 20.07
N LEU A 269 -13.39 -6.69 18.84
CA LEU A 269 -14.53 -6.29 18.03
C LEU A 269 -15.87 -6.81 18.59
N THR A 270 -15.89 -7.99 19.19
CA THR A 270 -17.10 -8.49 19.87
C THR A 270 -17.46 -7.56 21.03
N LEU A 271 -16.48 -7.19 21.86
CA LEU A 271 -16.68 -6.24 22.95
C LEU A 271 -17.19 -4.89 22.43
N CYS A 272 -16.51 -4.31 21.41
CA CYS A 272 -16.95 -3.03 20.81
C CYS A 272 -18.39 -3.10 20.28
N ARG A 273 -18.78 -4.19 19.62
CA ARG A 273 -20.16 -4.38 19.13
C ARG A 273 -21.18 -4.43 20.26
N ASN A 274 -20.87 -5.14 21.31
CA ASN A 274 -21.74 -5.22 22.49
C ASN A 274 -21.93 -3.84 23.12
N LEU A 275 -20.84 -3.08 23.31
CA LEU A 275 -20.88 -1.74 23.89
C LEU A 275 -21.66 -0.74 23.01
N LEU A 276 -21.58 -0.91 21.69
CA LEU A 276 -22.29 -0.07 20.72
C LEU A 276 -23.70 -0.55 20.41
N GLY A 277 -24.22 -1.59 21.08
CA GLY A 277 -25.54 -2.15 20.82
C GLY A 277 -25.71 -2.75 19.40
N CYS A 278 -24.58 -3.06 18.71
CA CYS A 278 -24.63 -3.59 17.36
C CYS A 278 -25.03 -5.06 17.34
N ARG A 279 -25.95 -5.45 16.46
CA ARG A 279 -26.30 -6.85 16.24
C ARG A 279 -25.08 -7.66 15.78
N LYS A 280 -25.06 -8.95 16.13
CA LYS A 280 -24.04 -9.89 15.67
C LYS A 280 -24.01 -9.91 14.13
N TYR A 281 -22.88 -9.52 13.56
CA TYR A 281 -22.69 -9.60 12.11
C TYR A 281 -22.35 -11.03 11.72
N ILE A 282 -23.16 -11.61 10.85
CA ILE A 282 -22.87 -12.87 10.17
C ILE A 282 -22.58 -12.51 8.71
N SER A 283 -21.40 -12.88 8.21
CA SER A 283 -21.03 -12.63 6.81
C SER A 283 -22.02 -13.33 5.88
N LYS A 284 -22.48 -12.64 4.84
CA LYS A 284 -23.27 -13.26 3.74
C LYS A 284 -22.53 -14.40 3.02
N LEU A 285 -21.20 -14.46 3.22
CA LEU A 285 -20.33 -15.48 2.66
C LEU A 285 -19.93 -16.55 3.68
N HIS A 286 -20.47 -16.46 4.93
CA HIS A 286 -20.24 -17.47 5.97
C HIS A 286 -20.73 -18.83 5.45
N ASP A 287 -19.92 -19.86 5.64
CA ASP A 287 -20.16 -21.25 5.21
C ASP A 287 -20.30 -21.49 3.71
N LYS A 288 -20.01 -20.47 2.86
CA LYS A 288 -20.02 -20.63 1.40
C LYS A 288 -18.66 -21.10 0.89
N GLY A 289 -18.68 -22.12 0.03
CA GLY A 289 -17.49 -22.55 -0.71
C GLY A 289 -17.07 -21.56 -1.79
N MET A 290 -15.83 -21.64 -2.27
CA MET A 290 -15.31 -20.76 -3.32
C MET A 290 -16.21 -20.68 -4.58
N PRO A 291 -16.79 -21.78 -5.12
CA PRO A 291 -17.72 -21.70 -6.25
C PRO A 291 -18.96 -20.84 -5.97
N GLU A 292 -19.51 -20.95 -4.77
CA GLU A 292 -20.70 -20.18 -4.36
C GLU A 292 -20.37 -18.71 -4.14
N ILE A 293 -19.17 -18.42 -3.59
CA ILE A 293 -18.65 -17.06 -3.42
C ILE A 293 -18.49 -16.40 -4.79
N LEU A 294 -17.87 -17.07 -5.76
CA LEU A 294 -17.70 -16.56 -7.13
C LEU A 294 -19.04 -16.33 -7.83
N LYS A 295 -20.00 -17.24 -7.66
CA LYS A 295 -21.35 -17.06 -8.18
C LYS A 295 -22.06 -15.88 -7.55
N HIS A 296 -21.94 -15.72 -6.22
CA HIS A 296 -22.61 -14.65 -5.48
C HIS A 296 -22.03 -13.25 -5.76
N LEU A 297 -20.70 -13.14 -5.84
CA LEU A 297 -20.03 -11.83 -6.01
C LEU A 297 -19.90 -11.40 -7.47
N TYR A 298 -19.73 -12.34 -8.39
CA TYR A 298 -19.37 -12.04 -9.77
C TYR A 298 -20.33 -12.65 -10.80
N GLY A 299 -21.35 -13.37 -10.37
CA GLY A 299 -22.25 -14.11 -11.29
C GLY A 299 -21.56 -15.27 -12.01
N ILE A 300 -20.32 -15.62 -11.65
CA ILE A 300 -19.50 -16.64 -12.33
C ILE A 300 -19.82 -18.01 -11.75
N ASN A 301 -20.45 -18.86 -12.55
CA ASN A 301 -20.65 -20.25 -12.17
C ASN A 301 -19.49 -21.12 -12.71
N VAL A 302 -18.51 -21.40 -11.84
CA VAL A 302 -17.34 -22.24 -12.18
C VAL A 302 -17.65 -23.72 -12.28
N CYS A 303 -18.85 -24.13 -11.92
CA CYS A 303 -19.31 -25.55 -12.02
C CYS A 303 -20.02 -25.84 -13.33
N VAL A 304 -20.14 -24.89 -14.24
CA VAL A 304 -20.82 -25.01 -15.53
C VAL A 304 -19.93 -24.50 -16.64
N CYS A 305 -19.81 -25.27 -17.71
CA CYS A 305 -19.08 -24.85 -18.90
C CYS A 305 -19.80 -23.69 -19.59
N LYS A 306 -19.11 -22.58 -19.87
CA LYS A 306 -19.69 -21.40 -20.52
C LYS A 306 -20.05 -21.65 -22.00
N ILE A 307 -19.48 -22.69 -22.62
CA ILE A 307 -19.67 -22.99 -24.04
C ILE A 307 -20.82 -23.95 -24.25
N CYS A 308 -20.85 -25.08 -23.51
CA CYS A 308 -21.83 -26.13 -23.73
C CYS A 308 -22.87 -26.29 -22.60
N GLY A 309 -22.78 -25.52 -21.53
CA GLY A 309 -23.69 -25.64 -20.39
C GLY A 309 -23.52 -26.88 -19.52
N GLY A 310 -22.59 -27.78 -19.87
CA GLY A 310 -22.35 -29.03 -19.15
C GLY A 310 -21.79 -28.81 -17.76
N LYS A 311 -22.12 -29.68 -16.79
CA LYS A 311 -21.58 -29.64 -15.42
C LYS A 311 -20.08 -29.95 -15.46
N LEU A 312 -19.29 -29.04 -14.89
CA LEU A 312 -17.86 -29.24 -14.67
C LEU A 312 -17.65 -29.89 -13.29
N GLY A 313 -16.77 -30.88 -13.22
CA GLY A 313 -16.36 -31.49 -11.95
C GLY A 313 -15.71 -30.45 -11.01
N LYS A 314 -15.60 -30.80 -9.72
CA LYS A 314 -14.90 -29.91 -8.75
C LYS A 314 -13.49 -29.63 -9.27
N PRO A 315 -13.07 -28.34 -9.36
CA PRO A 315 -11.72 -28.00 -9.78
C PRO A 315 -10.73 -28.66 -8.84
N GLN A 316 -9.92 -29.59 -9.35
CA GLN A 316 -8.78 -30.12 -8.61
C GLN A 316 -7.63 -29.11 -8.72
N LEU A 317 -7.29 -28.46 -7.64
CA LEU A 317 -6.04 -27.69 -7.52
C LEU A 317 -4.89 -28.69 -7.57
N ARG A 318 -4.32 -28.89 -8.75
CA ARG A 318 -2.98 -29.51 -8.83
C ARG A 318 -1.98 -28.49 -8.32
N MET A 319 -1.55 -28.67 -7.09
CA MET A 319 -0.38 -27.95 -6.58
C MET A 319 0.81 -28.33 -7.48
N PRO A 320 1.59 -27.37 -7.98
CA PRO A 320 2.81 -27.68 -8.69
C PRO A 320 3.71 -28.51 -7.74
N GLN A 321 4.14 -29.70 -8.21
CA GLN A 321 5.14 -30.48 -7.47
C GLN A 321 6.35 -29.59 -7.22
N ARG A 322 6.78 -29.55 -5.97
CA ARG A 322 8.03 -28.89 -5.62
C ARG A 322 9.16 -29.70 -6.26
N CYS A 323 9.79 -29.13 -7.29
CA CYS A 323 11.15 -29.54 -7.66
C CYS A 323 12.13 -28.92 -6.70
#